data_37c89be2526595454175e785045481f4
#
_entry.id   37c89be2526595454175e785045481f4
#
_cell.length_a   1.000
_cell.length_b   1.000
_cell.length_c   1.000
_cell.angle_alpha   90.00
_cell.angle_beta   90.00
_cell.angle_gamma   90.00
#
_symmetry.space_group_name_H-M   'P 1'
#
loop_
_entity.id
_entity.type
_entity.pdbx_description
1 polymer ?
#
loop_
_entity_poly.entity_id
_entity_poly.type
_entity_poly.pdbx_seq_one_letter_code
_entity_poly.pdbx_strand_id
1 'polypeptide(L)'
;GAQYFTNCGATAMTQRPDGSWDIVTPKGSINAEHVVNCGGLWAREVGHMAGINLPVQPMEHHYLITEPMDEVVNFGQQLPHGIDFEANVYCRQEGQGMLLGTYEAKATPWKVGGTPWDFGHELLPPDLDRVADRLETAFERLPAMANAGIKDVINGPFTFGPDGNPLIGP
;
A
#
# COMPACT_ATOMS: atom_id res chain seq x y z
N GLY A 1 23.84 -2.13 -17.00
CA GLY A 1 23.19 -1.82 -15.74
C GLY A 1 21.99 -0.91 -15.97
N ALA A 2 21.04 -0.92 -15.04
CA ALA A 2 19.87 -0.05 -15.11
C ALA A 2 20.25 1.42 -14.89
N GLN A 3 19.55 2.31 -15.59
CA GLN A 3 19.60 3.76 -15.33
C GLN A 3 18.38 4.16 -14.51
N TYR A 4 18.58 5.05 -13.55
CA TYR A 4 17.55 5.52 -12.64
C TYR A 4 17.45 7.05 -12.68
N PHE A 5 16.25 7.56 -12.94
CA PHE A 5 15.97 8.99 -13.05
C PHE A 5 14.93 9.40 -12.02
N THR A 6 15.33 10.17 -11.02
CA THR A 6 14.43 10.79 -10.04
C THR A 6 13.82 12.06 -10.60
N ASN A 7 12.65 12.45 -10.05
CA ASN A 7 11.92 13.65 -10.49
C ASN A 7 11.75 13.70 -12.01
N CYS A 8 11.34 12.57 -12.59
CA CYS A 8 11.21 12.35 -14.01
C CYS A 8 9.98 11.45 -14.29
N GLY A 9 8.81 11.89 -13.82
CA GLY A 9 7.56 11.21 -14.06
C GLY A 9 7.16 11.22 -15.54
N ALA A 10 6.59 10.12 -16.03
CA ALA A 10 5.96 10.10 -17.33
C ALA A 10 4.73 11.02 -17.35
N THR A 11 4.59 11.84 -18.37
CA THR A 11 3.44 12.75 -18.55
C THR A 11 2.53 12.34 -19.71
N ALA A 12 3.05 11.54 -20.64
CA ALA A 12 2.30 10.94 -21.74
C ALA A 12 3.02 9.70 -22.26
N MET A 13 2.27 8.78 -22.84
CA MET A 13 2.79 7.62 -23.56
C MET A 13 2.00 7.44 -24.85
N THR A 14 2.71 7.06 -25.93
CA THR A 14 2.09 6.80 -27.22
C THR A 14 2.75 5.57 -27.83
N GLN A 15 1.95 4.59 -28.20
CA GLN A 15 2.46 3.43 -28.93
C GLN A 15 2.64 3.78 -30.40
N ARG A 16 3.78 3.42 -30.96
CA ARG A 16 4.10 3.57 -32.39
C ARG A 16 3.56 2.41 -33.21
N PRO A 17 3.46 2.56 -34.55
CA PRO A 17 3.03 1.49 -35.43
C PRO A 17 3.93 0.23 -35.40
N ASP A 18 5.20 0.37 -35.01
CA ASP A 18 6.15 -0.74 -34.85
C ASP A 18 6.05 -1.45 -33.50
N GLY A 19 5.12 -1.01 -32.62
CA GLY A 19 4.90 -1.55 -31.29
C GLY A 19 5.76 -0.93 -30.21
N SER A 20 6.77 -0.13 -30.55
CA SER A 20 7.56 0.62 -29.57
C SER A 20 6.77 1.78 -28.96
N TRP A 21 7.28 2.34 -27.87
CA TRP A 21 6.61 3.40 -27.11
C TRP A 21 7.44 4.68 -27.05
N ASP A 22 6.76 5.80 -27.26
CA ASP A 22 7.28 7.12 -26.93
C ASP A 22 6.74 7.54 -25.57
N ILE A 23 7.63 7.80 -24.63
CA ILE A 23 7.33 8.26 -23.28
C ILE A 23 7.82 9.69 -23.12
N VAL A 24 6.92 10.61 -22.81
CA VAL A 24 7.25 12.01 -22.56
C VAL A 24 7.50 12.24 -21.09
N THR A 25 8.57 12.93 -20.76
CA THR A 25 8.92 13.32 -19.39
C THR A 25 9.37 14.79 -19.35
N PRO A 26 9.40 15.44 -18.17
CA PRO A 26 9.95 16.80 -18.02
C PRO A 26 11.43 16.93 -18.42
N LYS A 27 12.16 15.81 -18.49
CA LYS A 27 13.59 15.79 -18.84
C LYS A 27 13.87 15.35 -20.28
N GLY A 28 12.85 15.19 -21.09
CA GLY A 28 12.93 14.75 -22.48
C GLY A 28 12.08 13.52 -22.75
N SER A 29 12.14 13.03 -23.98
CA SER A 29 11.40 11.85 -24.41
C SER A 29 12.28 10.61 -24.45
N ILE A 30 11.70 9.46 -24.14
CA ILE A 30 12.34 8.15 -24.19
C ILE A 30 11.58 7.31 -25.20
N ASN A 31 12.31 6.62 -26.08
CA ASN A 31 11.75 5.56 -26.89
C ASN A 31 12.14 4.21 -26.28
N ALA A 32 11.15 3.32 -26.08
CA ALA A 32 11.35 2.00 -25.48
C ALA A 32 10.55 0.94 -26.25
N GLU A 33 11.11 -0.26 -26.37
CA GLU A 33 10.42 -1.41 -26.95
C GLU A 33 9.28 -1.89 -26.04
N HIS A 34 9.51 -1.81 -24.71
CA HIS A 34 8.55 -2.24 -23.70
C HIS A 34 8.46 -1.22 -22.58
N VAL A 35 7.25 -1.08 -22.02
CA VAL A 35 6.98 -0.27 -20.83
C VAL A 35 6.37 -1.17 -19.78
N VAL A 36 6.90 -1.14 -18.55
CA VAL A 36 6.35 -1.88 -17.42
C VAL A 36 5.72 -0.90 -16.43
N ASN A 37 4.42 -1.05 -16.22
CA ASN A 37 3.69 -0.23 -15.27
C ASN A 37 3.84 -0.79 -13.85
N CYS A 38 4.69 -0.17 -13.06
CA CYS A 38 4.86 -0.43 -11.62
C CYS A 38 4.44 0.79 -10.80
N GLY A 39 3.39 1.50 -11.23
CA GLY A 39 2.97 2.80 -10.70
C GLY A 39 2.33 2.76 -9.30
N GLY A 40 2.10 1.58 -8.71
CA GLY A 40 1.52 1.47 -7.36
C GLY A 40 0.17 2.19 -7.28
N LEU A 41 0.06 3.20 -6.40
CA LEU A 41 -1.16 4.03 -6.28
C LEU A 41 -1.57 4.71 -7.59
N TRP A 42 -0.62 5.02 -8.47
CA TRP A 42 -0.85 5.67 -9.77
C TRP A 42 -0.92 4.69 -10.94
N ALA A 43 -0.96 3.37 -10.66
CA ALA A 43 -0.96 2.37 -11.74
C ALA A 43 -2.12 2.55 -12.71
N ARG A 44 -3.32 2.93 -12.21
CA ARG A 44 -4.49 3.22 -13.04
C ARG A 44 -4.25 4.42 -13.97
N GLU A 45 -3.71 5.50 -13.43
CA GLU A 45 -3.40 6.73 -14.15
C GLU A 45 -2.33 6.50 -15.21
N VAL A 46 -1.30 5.72 -14.89
CA VAL A 46 -0.26 5.28 -15.85
C VAL A 46 -0.88 4.39 -16.92
N GLY A 47 -1.75 3.46 -16.55
CA GLY A 47 -2.50 2.62 -17.49
C GLY A 47 -3.32 3.46 -18.48
N HIS A 48 -4.00 4.51 -18.01
CA HIS A 48 -4.75 5.43 -18.88
C HIS A 48 -3.88 6.12 -19.91
N MET A 49 -2.63 6.47 -19.57
CA MET A 49 -1.68 7.03 -20.56
C MET A 49 -1.38 6.04 -21.70
N ALA A 50 -1.43 4.74 -21.43
CA ALA A 50 -1.26 3.67 -22.41
C ALA A 50 -2.58 3.21 -23.05
N GLY A 51 -3.70 3.85 -22.75
CA GLY A 51 -5.03 3.48 -23.27
C GLY A 51 -5.66 2.28 -22.56
N ILE A 52 -5.15 1.90 -21.38
CA ILE A 52 -5.61 0.72 -20.62
C ILE A 52 -6.37 1.17 -19.38
N ASN A 53 -7.52 0.55 -19.12
CA ASN A 53 -8.27 0.72 -17.88
C ASN A 53 -7.93 -0.41 -16.91
N LEU A 54 -7.03 -0.16 -15.97
CA LEU A 54 -6.69 -1.12 -14.94
C LEU A 54 -7.76 -1.10 -13.83
N PRO A 55 -8.33 -2.26 -13.47
CA PRO A 55 -9.38 -2.36 -12.44
C PRO A 55 -8.75 -2.36 -11.04
N VAL A 56 -8.02 -1.31 -10.70
CA VAL A 56 -7.42 -1.12 -9.37
C VAL A 56 -8.04 0.07 -8.67
N GLN A 57 -8.26 -0.06 -7.37
CA GLN A 57 -8.84 0.99 -6.54
C GLN A 57 -8.03 1.11 -5.24
N PRO A 58 -7.43 2.28 -4.97
CA PRO A 58 -6.87 2.55 -3.66
C PRO A 58 -7.97 2.58 -2.59
N MET A 59 -7.72 1.86 -1.50
CA MET A 59 -8.58 1.80 -0.33
C MET A 59 -7.81 2.36 0.87
N GLU A 60 -8.50 2.99 1.80
CA GLU A 60 -7.89 3.35 3.07
C GLU A 60 -7.60 2.09 3.87
N HIS A 61 -6.42 2.04 4.48
CA HIS A 61 -5.96 0.87 5.22
C HIS A 61 -5.23 1.28 6.49
N HIS A 62 -5.64 0.68 7.62
CA HIS A 62 -5.12 1.01 8.92
C HIS A 62 -4.15 -0.03 9.47
N TYR A 63 -3.16 0.46 10.20
CA TYR A 63 -2.44 -0.32 11.19
C TYR A 63 -2.09 0.54 12.39
N LEU A 64 -1.91 -0.10 13.54
CA LEU A 64 -1.41 0.54 14.74
C LEU A 64 0.00 0.05 15.08
N ILE A 65 0.73 0.87 15.80
CA ILE A 65 2.02 0.53 16.40
C ILE A 65 1.86 0.66 17.91
N THR A 66 2.27 -0.35 18.66
CA THR A 66 2.22 -0.32 20.11
C THR A 66 3.40 0.44 20.70
N GLU A 67 3.25 0.91 21.93
CA GLU A 67 4.38 1.24 22.79
C GLU A 67 5.29 0.00 22.98
N PRO A 68 6.52 0.17 23.51
CA PRO A 68 7.39 -0.96 23.82
C PRO A 68 6.69 -2.01 24.69
N MET A 69 6.88 -3.28 24.37
CA MET A 69 6.30 -4.42 25.07
C MET A 69 7.40 -5.28 25.67
N ASP A 70 7.29 -5.62 26.95
CA ASP A 70 8.29 -6.44 27.63
C ASP A 70 8.45 -7.83 26.98
N GLU A 71 7.37 -8.40 26.45
CA GLU A 71 7.39 -9.66 25.72
C GLU A 71 8.25 -9.59 24.46
N VAL A 72 8.27 -8.44 23.77
CA VAL A 72 9.08 -8.22 22.59
C VAL A 72 10.54 -7.95 22.98
N VAL A 73 10.75 -7.06 23.96
CA VAL A 73 12.10 -6.68 24.42
C VAL A 73 12.87 -7.87 24.96
N ASN A 74 12.21 -8.73 25.74
CA ASN A 74 12.84 -9.87 26.42
C ASN A 74 12.92 -11.15 25.55
N PHE A 75 12.34 -11.15 24.35
CA PHE A 75 12.33 -12.33 23.48
C PHE A 75 13.72 -12.69 22.95
N GLY A 76 14.63 -11.70 22.83
CA GLY A 76 16.03 -11.90 22.50
C GLY A 76 16.35 -12.15 21.01
N GLN A 77 15.33 -12.21 20.16
CA GLN A 77 15.45 -12.33 18.70
C GLN A 77 14.27 -11.65 18.03
N GLN A 78 14.36 -11.43 16.71
CA GLN A 78 13.26 -10.86 15.95
C GLN A 78 12.08 -11.84 15.88
N LEU A 79 10.88 -11.34 16.19
CA LEU A 79 9.64 -12.10 16.06
C LEU A 79 9.26 -12.28 14.58
N PRO A 80 8.69 -13.43 14.22
CA PRO A 80 8.19 -13.66 12.86
C PRO A 80 6.99 -12.75 12.56
N HIS A 81 6.74 -12.51 11.28
CA HIS A 81 5.50 -11.94 10.81
C HIS A 81 4.38 -12.97 10.94
N GLY A 82 3.28 -12.59 11.57
CA GLY A 82 2.08 -13.42 11.75
C GLY A 82 0.92 -12.88 10.94
N ILE A 83 0.12 -13.79 10.37
CA ILE A 83 -1.15 -13.46 9.70
C ILE A 83 -2.22 -14.38 10.26
N ASP A 84 -3.34 -13.81 10.72
CA ASP A 84 -4.54 -14.54 11.11
C ASP A 84 -5.64 -14.26 10.08
N PHE A 85 -5.91 -15.26 9.23
CA PHE A 85 -6.90 -15.15 8.16
C PHE A 85 -8.35 -15.16 8.67
N GLU A 86 -8.61 -15.72 9.84
CA GLU A 86 -9.96 -15.70 10.44
C GLU A 86 -10.26 -14.32 11.04
N ALA A 87 -9.31 -13.76 11.78
CA ALA A 87 -9.42 -12.43 12.35
C ALA A 87 -9.23 -11.31 11.30
N ASN A 88 -8.70 -11.63 10.13
CA ASN A 88 -8.31 -10.67 9.10
C ASN A 88 -7.34 -9.61 9.63
N VAL A 89 -6.32 -10.06 10.33
CA VAL A 89 -5.25 -9.20 10.87
C VAL A 89 -3.87 -9.79 10.58
N TYR A 90 -2.89 -8.92 10.59
CA TYR A 90 -1.48 -9.30 10.55
C TYR A 90 -0.70 -8.55 11.61
N CYS A 91 0.38 -9.15 12.09
CA CYS A 91 1.26 -8.49 13.04
C CYS A 91 2.73 -8.79 12.75
N ARG A 92 3.57 -7.88 13.14
CA ARG A 92 5.02 -8.03 13.11
C ARG A 92 5.66 -7.18 14.20
N GLN A 93 6.88 -7.52 14.54
CA GLN A 93 7.67 -6.66 15.41
C GLN A 93 7.98 -5.33 14.71
N GLU A 94 7.83 -4.23 15.45
CA GLU A 94 8.22 -2.88 15.05
C GLU A 94 9.05 -2.23 16.17
N GLY A 95 10.37 -2.23 15.99
CA GLY A 95 11.28 -1.80 17.04
C GLY A 95 11.15 -2.66 18.30
N GLN A 96 10.79 -2.05 19.42
CA GLN A 96 10.54 -2.70 20.72
C GLN A 96 9.06 -3.02 20.97
N GLY A 97 8.18 -2.72 20.05
CA GLY A 97 6.74 -3.00 20.09
C GLY A 97 6.30 -3.88 18.93
N MET A 98 4.99 -3.88 18.69
CA MET A 98 4.36 -4.60 17.61
C MET A 98 3.61 -3.65 16.69
N LEU A 99 3.60 -3.97 15.41
CA LEU A 99 2.66 -3.44 14.44
C LEU A 99 1.52 -4.44 14.28
N LEU A 100 0.29 -3.97 14.36
CA LEU A 100 -0.94 -4.71 14.10
C LEU A 100 -1.71 -4.04 12.98
N GLY A 101 -1.83 -4.72 11.85
CA GLY A 101 -2.63 -4.26 10.71
C GLY A 101 -3.94 -5.03 10.60
N THR A 102 -4.96 -4.36 10.09
CA THR A 102 -6.31 -4.90 9.96
C THR A 102 -6.74 -4.91 8.50
N TYR A 103 -7.42 -5.97 8.06
CA TYR A 103 -8.14 -5.99 6.79
C TYR A 103 -9.61 -5.72 7.05
N GLU A 104 -10.02 -4.51 6.76
CA GLU A 104 -11.36 -4.00 7.04
C GLU A 104 -12.40 -4.64 6.12
N ALA A 105 -13.51 -5.14 6.68
CA ALA A 105 -14.58 -5.72 5.88
C ALA A 105 -15.33 -4.67 5.03
N LYS A 106 -15.29 -3.42 5.48
CA LYS A 106 -15.91 -2.25 4.82
C LYS A 106 -14.86 -1.17 4.59
N ALA A 107 -13.81 -1.53 3.85
CA ALA A 107 -12.77 -0.59 3.51
C ALA A 107 -13.34 0.60 2.70
N THR A 108 -12.84 1.79 2.98
CA THR A 108 -13.27 3.03 2.31
C THR A 108 -12.46 3.25 1.03
N PRO A 109 -13.11 3.36 -0.14
CA PRO A 109 -12.40 3.73 -1.37
C PRO A 109 -11.80 5.14 -1.25
N TRP A 110 -10.54 5.25 -1.57
CA TRP A 110 -9.84 6.53 -1.59
C TRP A 110 -9.66 7.03 -3.03
N LYS A 111 -9.97 8.30 -3.26
CA LYS A 111 -9.79 8.98 -4.57
C LYS A 111 -10.32 8.15 -5.75
N VAL A 112 -11.59 7.80 -5.73
CA VAL A 112 -12.26 7.01 -6.79
C VAL A 112 -12.10 7.63 -8.18
N GLY A 113 -12.08 8.97 -8.27
CA GLY A 113 -11.90 9.71 -9.52
C GLY A 113 -10.46 9.75 -10.07
N GLY A 114 -9.49 9.24 -9.35
CA GLY A 114 -8.07 9.23 -9.75
C GLY A 114 -7.13 9.66 -8.64
N THR A 115 -5.96 9.05 -8.59
CA THR A 115 -4.91 9.41 -7.64
C THR A 115 -4.25 10.72 -8.07
N PRO A 116 -4.25 11.78 -7.21
CA PRO A 116 -3.57 13.03 -7.54
C PRO A 116 -2.06 12.80 -7.74
N TRP A 117 -1.48 13.40 -8.77
CA TRP A 117 -0.05 13.25 -9.07
C TRP A 117 0.87 13.90 -8.04
N ASP A 118 0.36 14.87 -7.29
CA ASP A 118 1.05 15.58 -6.21
C ASP A 118 0.86 14.93 -4.84
N PHE A 119 0.06 13.86 -4.73
CA PHE A 119 -0.01 13.09 -3.49
C PHE A 119 1.35 12.46 -3.20
N GLY A 120 1.90 12.74 -2.05
CA GLY A 120 3.27 12.37 -1.69
C GLY A 120 3.34 11.58 -0.38
N HIS A 121 4.30 11.92 0.47
CA HIS A 121 4.52 11.30 1.77
C HIS A 121 3.48 11.78 2.80
N GLU A 122 2.21 11.53 2.52
CA GLU A 122 1.08 11.95 3.32
C GLU A 122 0.36 10.73 3.87
N LEU A 123 -0.15 10.87 5.10
CA LEU A 123 -1.04 9.92 5.73
C LEU A 123 -2.45 10.49 5.77
N LEU A 124 -3.43 9.62 5.78
CA LEU A 124 -4.83 9.98 5.94
C LEU A 124 -5.15 10.12 7.43
N PRO A 125 -6.19 10.89 7.80
CA PRO A 125 -6.65 10.92 9.17
C PRO A 125 -6.99 9.52 9.68
N PRO A 126 -6.53 9.11 10.86
CA PRO A 126 -6.86 7.81 11.42
C PRO A 126 -8.33 7.76 11.85
N ASP A 127 -8.96 6.58 11.72
CA ASP A 127 -10.32 6.30 12.14
C ASP A 127 -10.35 4.93 12.82
N LEU A 128 -10.13 4.92 14.14
CA LEU A 128 -10.11 3.68 14.91
C LEU A 128 -11.49 3.03 15.05
N ASP A 129 -12.56 3.81 15.01
CA ASP A 129 -13.92 3.28 15.13
C ASP A 129 -14.22 2.33 13.96
N ARG A 130 -13.66 2.61 12.80
CA ARG A 130 -13.83 1.80 11.59
C ARG A 130 -13.17 0.43 11.67
N VAL A 131 -12.14 0.28 12.48
CA VAL A 131 -11.35 -0.95 12.65
C VAL A 131 -11.55 -1.60 14.02
N ALA A 132 -12.41 -1.04 14.87
CA ALA A 132 -12.59 -1.46 16.25
C ALA A 132 -12.92 -2.95 16.38
N ASP A 133 -13.83 -3.47 15.55
CA ASP A 133 -14.21 -4.88 15.54
C ASP A 133 -13.03 -5.81 15.23
N ARG A 134 -12.12 -5.38 14.36
CA ARG A 134 -10.91 -6.13 14.03
C ARG A 134 -9.88 -6.07 15.14
N LEU A 135 -9.74 -4.91 15.78
CA LEU A 135 -8.84 -4.74 16.91
C LEU A 135 -9.30 -5.57 18.12
N GLU A 136 -10.60 -5.61 18.43
CA GLU A 136 -11.16 -6.46 19.47
C GLU A 136 -10.82 -7.93 19.22
N THR A 137 -11.10 -8.44 18.02
CA THR A 137 -10.75 -9.81 17.62
C THR A 137 -9.24 -10.08 17.71
N ALA A 138 -8.42 -9.11 17.26
CA ALA A 138 -6.98 -9.25 17.35
C ALA A 138 -6.47 -9.32 18.79
N PHE A 139 -7.03 -8.53 19.70
CA PHE A 139 -6.65 -8.53 21.10
C PHE A 139 -7.10 -9.82 21.83
N GLU A 140 -8.20 -10.45 21.42
CA GLU A 140 -8.57 -11.77 21.89
C GLU A 140 -7.54 -12.84 21.48
N ARG A 141 -6.98 -12.74 20.26
CA ARG A 141 -5.98 -13.68 19.71
C ARG A 141 -4.57 -13.39 20.24
N LEU A 142 -4.26 -12.14 20.52
CA LEU A 142 -2.96 -11.64 20.95
C LEU A 142 -3.10 -10.80 22.24
N PRO A 143 -3.43 -11.44 23.39
CA PRO A 143 -3.77 -10.72 24.63
C PRO A 143 -2.66 -9.79 25.14
N ALA A 144 -1.39 -10.11 24.85
CA ALA A 144 -0.27 -9.25 25.24
C ALA A 144 -0.39 -7.86 24.60
N MET A 145 -0.91 -7.77 23.37
CA MET A 145 -1.09 -6.49 22.69
C MET A 145 -2.24 -5.66 23.26
N ALA A 146 -3.26 -6.30 23.87
CA ALA A 146 -4.38 -5.61 24.50
C ALA A 146 -3.96 -4.73 25.70
N ASN A 147 -2.84 -5.07 26.33
CA ASN A 147 -2.30 -4.34 27.47
C ASN A 147 -1.24 -3.31 27.07
N ALA A 148 -0.80 -3.30 25.81
CA ALA A 148 0.16 -2.36 25.32
C ALA A 148 -0.52 -1.01 25.00
N GLY A 149 0.14 0.10 25.31
CA GLY A 149 -0.28 1.42 24.84
C GLY A 149 -0.17 1.52 23.32
N ILE A 150 -0.98 2.40 22.71
CA ILE A 150 -0.88 2.73 21.29
C ILE A 150 0.09 3.91 21.14
N LYS A 151 1.17 3.67 20.42
CA LYS A 151 2.17 4.68 20.08
C LYS A 151 1.75 5.49 18.87
N ASP A 152 1.23 4.82 17.85
CA ASP A 152 0.85 5.46 16.58
C ASP A 152 -0.25 4.70 15.88
N VAL A 153 -1.07 5.42 15.10
CA VAL A 153 -2.11 4.86 14.23
C VAL A 153 -1.90 5.43 12.83
N ILE A 154 -1.67 4.55 11.90
CA ILE A 154 -1.41 4.90 10.51
C ILE A 154 -2.63 4.56 9.66
N ASN A 155 -3.10 5.53 8.89
CA ASN A 155 -4.06 5.30 7.82
C ASN A 155 -3.43 5.76 6.50
N GLY A 156 -3.36 4.88 5.53
CA GLY A 156 -2.78 5.18 4.23
C GLY A 156 -3.54 4.51 3.09
N PRO A 157 -3.45 5.07 1.86
CA PRO A 157 -4.07 4.43 0.72
C PRO A 157 -3.25 3.19 0.30
N PHE A 158 -3.95 2.09 0.11
CA PHE A 158 -3.39 0.82 -0.35
C PHE A 158 -4.16 0.32 -1.58
N THR A 159 -3.45 -0.03 -2.65
CA THR A 159 -4.08 -0.38 -3.92
C THR A 159 -4.50 -1.85 -3.96
N PHE A 160 -5.78 -2.09 -4.27
CA PHE A 160 -6.32 -3.44 -4.45
C PHE A 160 -6.81 -3.67 -5.88
N GLY A 161 -6.53 -4.87 -6.40
CA GLY A 161 -7.25 -5.44 -7.53
C GLY A 161 -8.58 -6.06 -7.07
N PRO A 162 -9.52 -6.37 -8.00
CA PRO A 162 -10.86 -6.87 -7.65
C PRO A 162 -10.85 -8.21 -6.89
N ASP A 163 -9.85 -9.03 -7.11
CA ASP A 163 -9.68 -10.36 -6.52
C ASP A 163 -8.54 -10.42 -5.48
N GLY A 164 -7.94 -9.28 -5.15
CA GLY A 164 -6.82 -9.18 -4.22
C GLY A 164 -5.49 -9.69 -4.77
N ASN A 165 -5.43 -10.12 -6.04
CA ASN A 165 -4.20 -10.60 -6.67
C ASN A 165 -3.48 -9.50 -7.45
N PRO A 166 -2.15 -9.62 -7.65
CA PRO A 166 -1.41 -8.76 -8.55
C PRO A 166 -1.93 -8.87 -9.98
N LEU A 167 -2.02 -7.73 -10.68
CA LEU A 167 -2.30 -7.72 -12.11
C LEU A 167 -0.98 -7.92 -12.86
N ILE A 168 -0.82 -9.06 -13.50
CA ILE A 168 0.37 -9.43 -14.26
C ILE A 168 -0.06 -9.85 -15.66
N GLY A 169 0.41 -9.14 -16.66
CA GLY A 169 0.09 -9.41 -18.06
C GLY A 169 0.59 -8.32 -18.98
N PRO A 170 0.49 -8.54 -20.30
CA PRO A 170 0.80 -7.55 -21.33
C PRO A 170 -0.26 -6.47 -21.41
#